data_59ee1293d025c17e4a4a4382c8c6eed8
#
_entry.id   59ee1293d025c17e4a4a4382c8c6eed8
#
_cell.length_a   1.000
_cell.length_b   1.000
_cell.length_c   1.000
_cell.angle_alpha   90.00
_cell.angle_beta   90.00
_cell.angle_gamma   90.00
#
_symmetry.space_group_name_H-M   'P 1'
#
loop_
_entity.id
_entity.type
_entity.pdbx_description
1 polymer ?
#
loop_
_entity_poly.entity_id
_entity_poly.type
_entity_poly.pdbx_seq_one_letter_code
_entity_poly.pdbx_strand_id
1 'polypeptide(L)'
;RRMEGEGEFYKITEKVTWVVADYEAIADHKFDMNKYPETKSLAENGFELAQGEGMVFPTADWNKLQSFFSPKVTPAMKTYLDQQTAERNNQAWDDGGIIISLEELADRAAFWEKFNRENPYFLLTEETTQSEQWTGLVLVNGADNTPSYNYETQKIAEDFKKVWAYIQQKYPGTKLAKNAKEIADLCAAEGWKRTKKVEDWQTNFANKN
;
A
#
# COMPACT_ATOMS: atom_id res chain seq x y z
N ARG A 1 -3.13 2.22 -31.51
CA ARG A 1 -3.39 0.89 -30.91
C ARG A 1 -3.57 0.93 -29.39
N ARG A 2 -2.94 1.87 -28.67
CA ARG A 2 -3.08 1.99 -27.21
C ARG A 2 -4.48 2.51 -26.78
N MET A 3 -5.06 3.43 -27.55
CA MET A 3 -6.36 4.06 -27.24
C MET A 3 -7.59 3.16 -27.53
N GLU A 4 -7.49 2.19 -28.43
CA GLU A 4 -8.60 1.25 -28.71
C GLU A 4 -8.79 0.22 -27.57
N GLY A 5 -7.69 -0.21 -26.93
CA GLY A 5 -7.75 -1.13 -25.78
C GLY A 5 -8.36 -0.51 -24.52
N GLU A 6 -8.14 0.77 -24.27
CA GLU A 6 -8.74 1.49 -23.13
C GLU A 6 -10.27 1.59 -23.27
N GLY A 7 -10.78 1.84 -24.47
CA GLY A 7 -12.22 1.92 -24.73
C GLY A 7 -12.96 0.60 -24.52
N GLU A 8 -12.36 -0.55 -24.83
CA GLU A 8 -12.94 -1.86 -24.58
C GLU A 8 -12.88 -2.23 -23.09
N PHE A 9 -11.80 -1.88 -22.40
CA PHE A 9 -11.65 -2.08 -20.97
C PHE A 9 -12.73 -1.30 -20.18
N TYR A 10 -12.97 -0.04 -20.51
CA TYR A 10 -14.06 0.74 -19.90
C TYR A 10 -15.45 0.15 -20.16
N LYS A 11 -15.72 -0.39 -21.33
CA LYS A 11 -17.00 -1.07 -21.65
C LYS A 11 -17.21 -2.34 -20.84
N ILE A 12 -16.14 -3.05 -20.52
CA ILE A 12 -16.19 -4.26 -19.69
C ILE A 12 -16.41 -3.84 -18.23
N THR A 13 -15.71 -2.83 -17.74
CA THR A 13 -15.88 -2.30 -16.37
C THR A 13 -17.29 -1.78 -16.12
N GLU A 14 -17.88 -1.02 -17.03
CA GLU A 14 -19.28 -0.56 -16.91
C GLU A 14 -20.25 -1.75 -16.79
N LYS A 15 -20.10 -2.78 -17.61
CA LYS A 15 -20.95 -3.97 -17.56
C LYS A 15 -20.80 -4.75 -16.26
N VAL A 16 -19.58 -4.91 -15.78
CA VAL A 16 -19.29 -5.64 -14.53
C VAL A 16 -19.84 -4.90 -13.32
N THR A 17 -19.73 -3.58 -13.26
CA THR A 17 -20.27 -2.76 -12.16
C THR A 17 -21.79 -2.91 -11.99
N TRP A 18 -22.53 -3.10 -13.09
CA TRP A 18 -24.01 -3.26 -13.05
C TRP A 18 -24.46 -4.71 -12.72
N VAL A 19 -23.63 -5.69 -13.00
CA VAL A 19 -23.98 -7.12 -12.87
C VAL A 19 -23.61 -7.67 -11.50
N VAL A 20 -22.68 -7.05 -10.78
CA VAL A 20 -22.14 -7.61 -9.53
C VAL A 20 -22.70 -6.85 -8.33
N ALA A 21 -23.73 -7.45 -7.69
CA ALA A 21 -24.30 -6.93 -6.43
C ALA A 21 -23.66 -7.56 -5.17
N ASP A 22 -22.64 -8.41 -5.32
CA ASP A 22 -22.04 -9.17 -4.21
C ASP A 22 -20.71 -8.56 -3.76
N TYR A 23 -20.81 -7.35 -3.19
CA TYR A 23 -19.66 -6.59 -2.74
C TYR A 23 -18.83 -7.29 -1.64
N GLU A 24 -19.50 -8.01 -0.71
CA GLU A 24 -18.80 -8.72 0.38
C GLU A 24 -17.95 -9.86 -0.16
N ALA A 25 -18.49 -10.65 -1.08
CA ALA A 25 -17.75 -11.75 -1.69
C ALA A 25 -16.54 -11.26 -2.50
N ILE A 26 -16.63 -10.06 -3.10
CA ILE A 26 -15.51 -9.44 -3.83
C ILE A 26 -14.46 -8.95 -2.85
N ALA A 27 -14.84 -8.24 -1.81
CA ALA A 27 -13.93 -7.74 -0.77
C ALA A 27 -13.15 -8.89 -0.09
N ASP A 28 -13.83 -10.01 0.13
CA ASP A 28 -13.25 -11.22 0.74
C ASP A 28 -12.48 -12.13 -0.26
N HIS A 29 -12.32 -11.73 -1.52
CA HIS A 29 -11.77 -12.57 -2.61
C HIS A 29 -12.49 -13.93 -2.79
N LYS A 30 -13.78 -13.98 -2.46
CA LYS A 30 -14.63 -15.20 -2.54
C LYS A 30 -15.63 -15.18 -3.70
N PHE A 31 -15.60 -14.12 -4.51
CA PHE A 31 -16.51 -14.01 -5.64
C PHE A 31 -16.21 -15.06 -6.70
N ASP A 32 -17.25 -15.82 -7.11
CA ASP A 32 -17.11 -16.79 -8.19
C ASP A 32 -17.07 -16.07 -9.55
N MET A 33 -15.88 -15.92 -10.08
CA MET A 33 -15.63 -15.28 -11.39
C MET A 33 -16.30 -16.03 -12.56
N ASN A 34 -16.74 -17.27 -12.37
CA ASN A 34 -17.47 -18.03 -13.42
C ASN A 34 -18.98 -17.76 -13.42
N LYS A 35 -19.48 -16.97 -12.45
CA LYS A 35 -20.91 -16.69 -12.28
C LYS A 35 -21.53 -15.96 -13.48
N TYR A 36 -20.75 -15.13 -14.19
CA TYR A 36 -21.19 -14.39 -15.36
C TYR A 36 -20.17 -14.52 -16.50
N PRO A 37 -20.62 -14.50 -17.79
CA PRO A 37 -19.72 -14.60 -18.95
C PRO A 37 -18.61 -13.54 -18.94
N GLU A 38 -18.95 -12.30 -18.52
CA GLU A 38 -18.02 -11.17 -18.49
C GLU A 38 -16.92 -11.38 -17.44
N THR A 39 -17.28 -11.78 -16.22
CA THR A 39 -16.32 -12.04 -15.14
C THR A 39 -15.47 -13.28 -15.44
N LYS A 40 -16.05 -14.31 -16.08
CA LYS A 40 -15.31 -15.47 -16.55
C LYS A 40 -14.25 -15.09 -17.57
N SER A 41 -14.60 -14.24 -18.55
CA SER A 41 -13.65 -13.74 -19.54
C SER A 41 -12.51 -12.95 -18.88
N LEU A 42 -12.80 -12.14 -17.86
CA LEU A 42 -11.75 -11.45 -17.08
C LEU A 42 -10.82 -12.46 -16.41
N ALA A 43 -11.38 -13.46 -15.71
CA ALA A 43 -10.59 -14.49 -15.04
C ALA A 43 -9.69 -15.28 -15.99
N GLU A 44 -10.20 -15.65 -17.18
CA GLU A 44 -9.42 -16.35 -18.21
C GLU A 44 -8.23 -15.51 -18.70
N ASN A 45 -8.32 -14.19 -18.64
CA ASN A 45 -7.27 -13.24 -19.01
C ASN A 45 -6.41 -12.74 -17.82
N GLY A 46 -6.51 -13.38 -16.64
CA GLY A 46 -5.65 -13.08 -15.49
C GLY A 46 -6.10 -11.89 -14.64
N PHE A 47 -7.40 -11.56 -14.69
CA PHE A 47 -7.99 -10.52 -13.85
C PHE A 47 -8.90 -11.12 -12.79
N GLU A 48 -9.04 -10.41 -11.68
CA GLU A 48 -10.05 -10.61 -10.64
C GLU A 48 -10.84 -9.30 -10.45
N LEU A 49 -11.91 -9.36 -9.65
CA LEU A 49 -12.63 -8.16 -9.26
C LEU A 49 -12.10 -7.65 -7.92
N ALA A 50 -11.93 -6.35 -7.83
CA ALA A 50 -11.70 -5.63 -6.59
C ALA A 50 -12.82 -4.63 -6.34
N GLN A 51 -12.98 -4.22 -5.09
CA GLN A 51 -13.89 -3.17 -4.70
C GLN A 51 -13.15 -2.05 -3.98
N GLY A 52 -13.59 -0.81 -4.15
CA GLY A 52 -13.11 0.35 -3.41
C GLY A 52 -14.07 1.52 -3.62
N GLU A 53 -14.32 2.31 -2.59
CA GLU A 53 -15.17 3.51 -2.63
C GLU A 53 -16.55 3.27 -3.26
N GLY A 54 -17.17 2.11 -2.97
CA GLY A 54 -18.47 1.72 -3.50
C GLY A 54 -18.48 1.31 -4.98
N MET A 55 -17.32 1.18 -5.60
CA MET A 55 -17.18 0.73 -6.99
C MET A 55 -16.55 -0.65 -7.04
N VAL A 56 -16.91 -1.43 -8.06
CA VAL A 56 -16.28 -2.69 -8.42
C VAL A 56 -15.52 -2.50 -9.73
N PHE A 57 -14.27 -2.95 -9.77
CA PHE A 57 -13.41 -2.82 -10.95
C PHE A 57 -12.51 -4.04 -11.13
N PRO A 58 -12.10 -4.36 -12.37
CA PRO A 58 -11.15 -5.43 -12.59
C PRO A 58 -9.73 -4.99 -12.21
N THR A 59 -9.01 -5.91 -11.55
CA THR A 59 -7.59 -5.76 -11.23
C THR A 59 -6.83 -7.02 -11.62
N ALA A 60 -5.51 -6.97 -11.65
CA ALA A 60 -4.69 -8.15 -11.92
C ALA A 60 -4.85 -9.19 -10.80
N ASP A 61 -5.08 -10.44 -11.16
CA ASP A 61 -5.07 -11.57 -10.23
C ASP A 61 -3.62 -11.91 -9.85
N TRP A 62 -3.15 -11.29 -8.76
CA TRP A 62 -1.77 -11.43 -8.30
C TRP A 62 -1.42 -12.87 -7.89
N ASN A 63 -2.39 -13.68 -7.40
CA ASN A 63 -2.17 -15.07 -7.08
C ASN A 63 -1.87 -15.90 -8.35
N LYS A 64 -2.60 -15.63 -9.45
CA LYS A 64 -2.32 -16.26 -10.75
C LYS A 64 -0.99 -15.78 -11.34
N LEU A 65 -0.70 -14.47 -11.28
CA LEU A 65 0.57 -13.92 -11.74
C LEU A 65 1.75 -14.54 -11.00
N GLN A 66 1.70 -14.59 -9.67
CA GLN A 66 2.71 -15.22 -8.85
C GLN A 66 2.89 -16.70 -9.22
N SER A 67 1.80 -17.48 -9.26
CA SER A 67 1.85 -18.91 -9.56
C SER A 67 2.44 -19.19 -10.94
N PHE A 68 2.10 -18.38 -11.93
CA PHE A 68 2.55 -18.56 -13.32
C PHE A 68 4.01 -18.13 -13.53
N PHE A 69 4.41 -16.99 -12.95
CA PHE A 69 5.71 -16.39 -13.22
C PHE A 69 6.81 -16.82 -12.25
N SER A 70 6.51 -17.07 -10.96
CA SER A 70 7.53 -17.37 -9.93
C SER A 70 8.52 -18.47 -10.33
N PRO A 71 8.15 -19.57 -10.99
CA PRO A 71 9.12 -20.58 -11.40
C PRO A 71 9.96 -20.19 -12.64
N LYS A 72 9.70 -19.06 -13.28
CA LYS A 72 10.27 -18.67 -14.58
C LYS A 72 11.06 -17.35 -14.52
N VAL A 73 11.11 -16.70 -13.38
CA VAL A 73 11.70 -15.38 -13.22
C VAL A 73 12.95 -15.40 -12.32
N THR A 74 13.67 -14.29 -12.27
CA THR A 74 14.82 -14.14 -11.37
C THR A 74 14.40 -14.18 -9.91
N PRO A 75 15.31 -14.49 -8.96
CA PRO A 75 15.00 -14.46 -7.52
C PRO A 75 14.43 -13.11 -7.06
N ALA A 76 14.97 -11.99 -7.56
CA ALA A 76 14.46 -10.65 -7.23
C ALA A 76 13.00 -10.47 -7.71
N MET A 77 12.69 -10.85 -8.95
CA MET A 77 11.32 -10.77 -9.47
C MET A 77 10.38 -11.70 -8.71
N LYS A 78 10.85 -12.89 -8.30
CA LYS A 78 10.05 -13.79 -7.46
C LYS A 78 9.73 -13.13 -6.11
N THR A 79 10.73 -12.57 -5.44
CA THR A 79 10.56 -11.87 -4.16
C THR A 79 9.58 -10.69 -4.29
N TYR A 80 9.66 -9.92 -5.38
CA TYR A 80 8.71 -8.85 -5.70
C TYR A 80 7.28 -9.38 -5.86
N LEU A 81 7.09 -10.45 -6.66
CA LEU A 81 5.76 -11.06 -6.86
C LEU A 81 5.18 -11.61 -5.55
N ASP A 82 6.00 -12.26 -4.73
CA ASP A 82 5.58 -12.80 -3.43
C ASP A 82 5.09 -11.68 -2.51
N GLN A 83 5.83 -10.56 -2.42
CA GLN A 83 5.45 -9.40 -1.60
C GLN A 83 4.21 -8.69 -2.13
N GLN A 84 4.14 -8.43 -3.44
CA GLN A 84 2.97 -7.79 -4.05
C GLN A 84 1.70 -8.64 -3.83
N THR A 85 1.81 -9.95 -3.99
CA THR A 85 0.69 -10.86 -3.75
C THR A 85 0.24 -10.84 -2.29
N ALA A 86 1.20 -10.85 -1.35
CA ALA A 86 0.89 -10.78 0.07
C ALA A 86 0.20 -9.45 0.43
N GLU A 87 0.68 -8.31 -0.09
CA GLU A 87 0.10 -6.99 0.16
C GLU A 87 -1.29 -6.83 -0.48
N ARG A 88 -1.54 -7.44 -1.64
CA ARG A 88 -2.85 -7.44 -2.28
C ARG A 88 -3.86 -8.31 -1.54
N ASN A 89 -3.43 -9.46 -1.03
CA ASN A 89 -4.30 -10.34 -0.24
C ASN A 89 -4.60 -9.79 1.16
N ASN A 90 -3.80 -8.86 1.66
CA ASN A 90 -4.01 -8.15 2.91
C ASN A 90 -3.79 -6.65 2.67
N GLN A 91 -4.80 -5.98 2.13
CA GLN A 91 -4.73 -4.57 1.75
C GLN A 91 -4.46 -3.70 2.98
N ALA A 92 -3.59 -2.70 2.80
CA ALA A 92 -3.25 -1.77 3.87
C ALA A 92 -4.19 -0.56 3.93
N TRP A 93 -4.92 -0.30 2.87
CA TRP A 93 -5.64 0.96 2.64
C TRP A 93 -7.09 0.71 2.28
N ASP A 94 -7.99 1.48 2.91
CA ASP A 94 -9.39 1.60 2.52
C ASP A 94 -9.88 3.01 2.88
N ASP A 95 -10.61 3.65 1.96
CA ASP A 95 -11.25 4.97 2.15
C ASP A 95 -10.33 6.01 2.84
N GLY A 96 -9.10 6.16 2.33
CA GLY A 96 -8.12 7.09 2.88
C GLY A 96 -7.58 6.74 4.28
N GLY A 97 -7.91 5.56 4.80
CA GLY A 97 -7.45 5.04 6.10
C GLY A 97 -6.48 3.88 5.99
N ILE A 98 -5.74 3.63 7.07
CA ILE A 98 -4.88 2.47 7.24
C ILE A 98 -5.71 1.40 7.95
N ILE A 99 -5.88 0.21 7.32
CA ILE A 99 -6.72 -0.88 7.85
C ILE A 99 -5.93 -2.07 8.39
N ILE A 100 -4.60 -2.02 8.31
CA ILE A 100 -3.68 -2.96 8.98
C ILE A 100 -3.03 -2.27 10.18
N SER A 101 -2.30 -3.04 11.01
CA SER A 101 -1.53 -2.42 12.10
C SER A 101 -0.40 -1.54 11.56
N LEU A 102 -0.05 -0.48 12.29
CA LEU A 102 1.08 0.38 11.91
C LEU A 102 2.41 -0.38 11.95
N GLU A 103 2.53 -1.37 12.81
CA GLU A 103 3.70 -2.27 12.88
C GLU A 103 3.82 -3.10 11.59
N GLU A 104 2.71 -3.64 11.08
CA GLU A 104 2.73 -4.36 9.81
C GLU A 104 3.06 -3.42 8.64
N LEU A 105 2.53 -2.21 8.63
CA LEU A 105 2.90 -1.21 7.64
C LEU A 105 4.39 -0.86 7.70
N ALA A 106 4.96 -0.78 8.91
CA ALA A 106 6.39 -0.56 9.12
C ALA A 106 7.24 -1.76 8.62
N ASP A 107 6.75 -2.98 8.79
CA ASP A 107 7.40 -4.18 8.27
C ASP A 107 7.45 -4.15 6.72
N ARG A 108 6.37 -3.72 6.07
CA ARG A 108 6.33 -3.53 4.61
C ARG A 108 7.28 -2.42 4.14
N ALA A 109 7.31 -1.29 4.83
CA ALA A 109 8.26 -0.21 4.52
C ALA A 109 9.71 -0.66 4.63
N ALA A 110 10.06 -1.39 5.69
CA ALA A 110 11.40 -1.94 5.88
C ALA A 110 11.76 -3.01 4.83
N PHE A 111 10.77 -3.82 4.40
CA PHE A 111 10.94 -4.76 3.29
C PHE A 111 11.32 -4.03 2.00
N TRP A 112 10.57 -2.99 1.62
CA TRP A 112 10.85 -2.26 0.38
C TRP A 112 12.18 -1.50 0.43
N GLU A 113 12.55 -0.89 1.57
CA GLU A 113 13.88 -0.28 1.76
C GLU A 113 15.00 -1.31 1.55
N LYS A 114 14.86 -2.48 2.17
CA LYS A 114 15.83 -3.57 2.00
C LYS A 114 15.89 -4.07 0.57
N PHE A 115 14.73 -4.32 -0.05
CA PHE A 115 14.62 -4.82 -1.41
C PHE A 115 15.29 -3.87 -2.42
N ASN A 116 15.01 -2.57 -2.33
CA ASN A 116 15.60 -1.56 -3.21
C ASN A 116 17.11 -1.45 -3.05
N ARG A 117 17.60 -1.51 -1.81
CA ARG A 117 19.04 -1.51 -1.53
C ARG A 117 19.74 -2.74 -2.11
N GLU A 118 19.14 -3.92 -2.03
CA GLU A 118 19.70 -5.18 -2.50
C GLU A 118 19.54 -5.38 -4.02
N ASN A 119 18.60 -4.68 -4.65
CA ASN A 119 18.27 -4.80 -6.07
C ASN A 119 18.25 -3.45 -6.79
N PRO A 120 19.33 -2.66 -6.81
CA PRO A 120 19.33 -1.27 -7.32
C PRO A 120 19.06 -1.15 -8.83
N TYR A 121 19.12 -2.25 -9.57
CA TYR A 121 18.83 -2.30 -11.01
C TYR A 121 17.62 -3.18 -11.33
N PHE A 122 16.70 -3.27 -10.38
CA PHE A 122 15.46 -4.03 -10.58
C PHE A 122 14.62 -3.40 -11.70
N LEU A 123 13.98 -4.25 -12.52
CA LEU A 123 13.20 -3.79 -13.68
C LEU A 123 12.07 -2.79 -13.30
N LEU A 124 11.46 -2.97 -12.12
CA LEU A 124 10.36 -2.17 -11.59
C LEU A 124 10.84 -1.32 -10.40
N THR A 125 12.05 -0.73 -10.50
CA THR A 125 12.64 0.08 -9.42
C THR A 125 11.78 1.30 -9.11
N GLU A 126 11.11 1.89 -10.09
CA GLU A 126 10.22 3.05 -9.86
C GLU A 126 9.07 2.68 -8.93
N GLU A 127 8.37 1.59 -9.21
CA GLU A 127 7.24 1.10 -8.42
C GLU A 127 7.66 0.70 -7.00
N THR A 128 8.80 0.01 -6.87
CA THR A 128 9.29 -0.41 -5.54
C THR A 128 9.78 0.77 -4.71
N THR A 129 10.36 1.80 -5.36
CA THR A 129 10.75 3.05 -4.72
C THR A 129 9.53 3.85 -4.28
N GLN A 130 8.48 3.92 -5.09
CA GLN A 130 7.22 4.55 -4.71
C GLN A 130 6.59 3.85 -3.51
N SER A 131 6.62 2.51 -3.46
CA SER A 131 6.12 1.74 -2.31
C SER A 131 6.90 2.06 -1.03
N GLU A 132 8.24 2.14 -1.08
CA GLU A 132 9.08 2.56 0.04
C GLU A 132 8.76 3.98 0.51
N GLN A 133 8.70 4.92 -0.43
CA GLN A 133 8.46 6.34 -0.13
C GLN A 133 7.08 6.56 0.45
N TRP A 134 6.04 5.97 -0.16
CA TRP A 134 4.67 6.13 0.29
C TRP A 134 4.44 5.54 1.68
N THR A 135 4.87 4.32 1.94
CA THR A 135 4.75 3.71 3.27
C THR A 135 5.53 4.47 4.32
N GLY A 136 6.73 4.93 3.99
CA GLY A 136 7.54 5.79 4.87
C GLY A 136 6.87 7.13 5.18
N LEU A 137 6.24 7.76 4.17
CA LEU A 137 5.51 9.02 4.31
C LEU A 137 4.32 8.87 5.26
N VAL A 138 3.54 7.81 5.09
CA VAL A 138 2.35 7.58 5.90
C VAL A 138 2.70 7.22 7.35
N LEU A 139 3.79 6.49 7.58
CA LEU A 139 4.29 6.21 8.93
C LEU A 139 4.75 7.47 9.69
N VAL A 140 5.02 8.55 8.98
CA VAL A 140 5.38 9.85 9.58
C VAL A 140 4.17 10.75 9.73
N ASN A 141 3.35 10.87 8.69
CA ASN A 141 2.29 11.87 8.60
C ASN A 141 0.91 11.34 8.99
N GLY A 142 0.71 10.03 8.92
CA GLY A 142 -0.62 9.41 8.94
C GLY A 142 -1.28 9.47 7.55
N ALA A 143 -2.53 9.06 7.51
CA ALA A 143 -3.43 9.14 6.37
C ALA A 143 -4.67 9.96 6.76
N ASP A 144 -5.51 10.32 5.80
CA ASP A 144 -6.67 11.21 6.03
C ASP A 144 -7.59 10.68 7.13
N ASN A 145 -7.94 9.38 7.08
CA ASN A 145 -8.78 8.72 8.07
C ASN A 145 -7.98 8.00 9.18
N THR A 146 -6.65 8.08 9.16
CA THR A 146 -5.74 7.58 10.22
C THR A 146 -4.66 8.63 10.48
N PRO A 147 -5.01 9.81 11.01
CA PRO A 147 -4.05 10.88 11.22
C PRO A 147 -3.04 10.57 12.32
N SER A 148 -1.80 11.03 12.15
CA SER A 148 -0.76 10.87 13.18
C SER A 148 -0.97 11.74 14.43
N TYR A 149 -2.01 12.58 14.44
CA TYR A 149 -2.33 13.46 15.56
C TYR A 149 -3.85 13.71 15.64
N ASN A 150 -4.33 14.07 16.81
CA ASN A 150 -5.71 14.48 17.02
C ASN A 150 -5.91 15.94 16.57
N TYR A 151 -6.86 16.19 15.69
CA TYR A 151 -7.10 17.51 15.07
C TYR A 151 -7.51 18.59 16.08
N GLU A 152 -8.25 18.24 17.15
CA GLU A 152 -8.74 19.22 18.14
C GLU A 152 -7.64 19.58 19.15
N THR A 153 -6.93 18.58 19.68
CA THR A 153 -5.95 18.76 20.74
C THR A 153 -4.52 18.95 20.23
N GLN A 154 -4.28 18.69 18.94
CA GLN A 154 -2.97 18.67 18.30
C GLN A 154 -1.99 17.68 18.94
N LYS A 155 -2.46 16.72 19.75
CA LYS A 155 -1.62 15.70 20.36
C LYS A 155 -1.30 14.60 19.36
N ILE A 156 -0.04 14.18 19.35
CA ILE A 156 0.40 13.01 18.57
C ILE A 156 -0.31 11.76 19.07
N ALA A 157 -0.84 10.96 18.16
CA ALA A 157 -1.56 9.73 18.47
C ALA A 157 -0.62 8.68 19.09
N GLU A 158 -1.11 7.97 20.10
CA GLU A 158 -0.29 6.99 20.85
C GLU A 158 0.23 5.85 19.97
N ASP A 159 -0.55 5.44 18.97
CA ASP A 159 -0.14 4.34 18.09
C ASP A 159 1.00 4.76 17.17
N PHE A 160 1.08 6.03 16.76
CA PHE A 160 2.24 6.56 16.03
C PHE A 160 3.49 6.63 16.90
N LYS A 161 3.37 7.00 18.18
CA LYS A 161 4.51 6.95 19.12
C LYS A 161 5.04 5.52 19.27
N LYS A 162 4.12 4.54 19.41
CA LYS A 162 4.48 3.12 19.52
C LYS A 162 5.17 2.61 18.27
N VAL A 163 4.64 2.88 17.09
CA VAL A 163 5.24 2.41 15.84
C VAL A 163 6.61 3.04 15.59
N TRP A 164 6.82 4.32 15.90
CA TRP A 164 8.15 4.92 15.79
C TRP A 164 9.17 4.26 16.73
N ALA A 165 8.77 3.88 17.95
CA ALA A 165 9.62 3.11 18.85
C ALA A 165 9.88 1.69 18.31
N TYR A 166 8.85 1.01 17.81
CA TYR A 166 8.95 -0.29 17.17
C TYR A 166 9.94 -0.30 15.99
N ILE A 167 9.82 0.69 15.08
CA ILE A 167 10.71 0.82 13.94
C ILE A 167 12.18 0.97 14.38
N GLN A 168 12.45 1.84 15.37
CA GLN A 168 13.80 2.07 15.88
C GLN A 168 14.40 0.79 16.50
N GLN A 169 13.56 0.01 17.20
CA GLN A 169 14.01 -1.22 17.86
C GLN A 169 14.23 -2.36 16.86
N LYS A 170 13.31 -2.55 15.90
CA LYS A 170 13.30 -3.70 15.00
C LYS A 170 14.21 -3.53 13.79
N TYR A 171 14.35 -2.31 13.30
CA TYR A 171 15.07 -1.99 12.06
C TYR A 171 16.23 -1.00 12.25
N PRO A 172 17.12 -1.19 13.25
CA PRO A 172 18.18 -0.24 13.53
C PRO A 172 19.10 -0.09 12.31
N GLY A 173 19.52 1.16 12.03
CA GLY A 173 20.42 1.48 10.93
C GLY A 173 19.76 1.65 9.56
N THR A 174 18.44 1.50 9.44
CA THR A 174 17.68 1.80 8.22
C THR A 174 17.37 3.29 8.09
N LYS A 175 17.08 3.76 6.87
CA LYS A 175 16.54 5.10 6.61
C LYS A 175 15.20 5.28 7.35
N LEU A 176 14.38 4.24 7.34
CA LEU A 176 13.10 4.21 8.05
C LEU A 176 13.27 4.48 9.55
N ALA A 177 14.22 3.78 10.21
CA ALA A 177 14.50 4.00 11.64
C ALA A 177 15.06 5.39 11.94
N LYS A 178 15.90 5.93 11.06
CA LYS A 178 16.38 7.30 11.17
C LYS A 178 15.24 8.31 11.13
N ASN A 179 14.32 8.18 10.16
CA ASN A 179 13.18 9.05 10.00
C ASN A 179 12.23 8.96 11.21
N ALA A 180 11.95 7.73 11.68
CA ALA A 180 11.13 7.49 12.86
C ALA A 180 11.74 8.12 14.13
N LYS A 181 13.07 8.06 14.27
CA LYS A 181 13.77 8.70 15.39
C LYS A 181 13.69 10.22 15.31
N GLU A 182 13.93 10.80 14.15
CA GLU A 182 13.91 12.25 13.97
C GLU A 182 12.55 12.86 14.30
N ILE A 183 11.45 12.25 13.79
CA ILE A 183 10.10 12.73 14.11
C ILE A 183 9.74 12.50 15.57
N ALA A 184 10.10 11.37 16.16
CA ALA A 184 9.82 11.07 17.57
C ALA A 184 10.55 12.04 18.49
N ASP A 185 11.84 12.30 18.28
CA ASP A 185 12.64 13.24 19.06
C ASP A 185 12.08 14.65 18.96
N LEU A 186 11.71 15.09 17.75
CA LEU A 186 11.10 16.39 17.53
C LEU A 186 9.76 16.52 18.25
N CYS A 187 8.87 15.54 18.13
CA CYS A 187 7.58 15.54 18.81
C CYS A 187 7.74 15.51 20.33
N ALA A 188 8.70 14.76 20.86
CA ALA A 188 9.01 14.73 22.29
C ALA A 188 9.48 16.10 22.80
N ALA A 189 10.36 16.77 22.06
CA ALA A 189 10.83 18.12 22.38
C ALA A 189 9.70 19.17 22.37
N GLU A 190 8.68 18.96 21.55
CA GLU A 190 7.48 19.79 21.42
C GLU A 190 6.31 19.33 22.32
N GLY A 191 6.58 18.49 23.32
CA GLY A 191 5.60 17.99 24.28
C GLY A 191 4.53 17.06 23.67
N TRP A 192 4.89 16.30 22.64
CA TRP A 192 4.03 15.41 21.88
C TRP A 192 2.82 16.11 21.25
N LYS A 193 3.05 17.34 20.77
CA LYS A 193 2.07 18.12 20.02
C LYS A 193 2.57 18.41 18.61
N ARG A 194 1.63 18.45 17.66
CA ARG A 194 1.88 18.92 16.30
C ARG A 194 1.95 20.44 16.29
N THR A 195 3.08 20.98 16.77
CA THR A 195 3.39 22.40 16.65
C THR A 195 3.75 22.77 15.22
N LYS A 196 3.83 24.06 14.93
CA LYS A 196 4.29 24.54 13.61
C LYS A 196 5.64 23.95 13.21
N LYS A 197 6.53 23.71 14.15
CA LYS A 197 7.85 23.11 13.90
C LYS A 197 7.75 21.65 13.47
N VAL A 198 6.85 20.87 14.09
CA VAL A 198 6.55 19.48 13.68
C VAL A 198 5.90 19.46 12.31
N GLU A 199 4.92 20.34 12.08
CA GLU A 199 4.25 20.48 10.78
C GLU A 199 5.22 20.82 9.65
N ASP A 200 6.10 21.78 9.87
CA ASP A 200 7.11 22.19 8.88
C ASP A 200 8.08 21.03 8.57
N TRP A 201 8.47 20.26 9.59
CA TRP A 201 9.30 19.07 9.38
C TRP A 201 8.56 18.01 8.56
N GLN A 202 7.30 17.69 8.90
CA GLN A 202 6.45 16.74 8.17
C GLN A 202 6.24 17.16 6.71
N THR A 203 5.97 18.45 6.47
CA THR A 203 5.81 19.00 5.12
C THR A 203 7.11 18.90 4.31
N ASN A 204 8.23 19.24 4.92
CA ASN A 204 9.54 19.12 4.27
C ASN A 204 9.93 17.67 3.98
N PHE A 205 9.52 16.74 4.86
CA PHE A 205 9.71 15.30 4.63
C PHE A 205 8.91 14.83 3.43
N ALA A 206 7.62 15.20 3.34
CA ALA A 206 6.75 14.86 2.21
C ALA A 206 7.29 15.39 0.86
N ASN A 207 7.87 16.59 0.85
CA ASN A 207 8.39 17.20 -0.37
C ASN A 207 9.72 16.59 -0.87
N LYS A 208 10.38 15.75 -0.06
CA LYS A 208 11.69 15.15 -0.38
C LYS A 208 11.57 13.67 -0.78
N ASN A 209 10.45 13.07 -0.52
CA ASN A 209 10.16 11.66 -0.79
C ASN A 209 9.01 11.54 -1.79
#